data_b64bf784d9a5fc13b4cc7a61899370e8
#
_entry.id   b64bf784d9a5fc13b4cc7a61899370e8
#
_cell.length_a   1.000
_cell.length_b   1.000
_cell.length_c   1.000
_cell.angle_alpha   90.00
_cell.angle_beta   90.00
_cell.angle_gamma   90.00
#
_symmetry.space_group_name_H-M   'P 1'
#
loop_
_entity.id
_entity.type
_entity.pdbx_description
1 polymer ?
#
loop_
_entity_poly.entity_id
_entity_poly.type
_entity_poly.pdbx_seq_one_letter_code
_entity_poly.pdbx_strand_id
1 'polypeptide(L)'
;MATFKIGKVLMKSLFKKPATKMYPVIPNEFQERTRGQVTIEKESCILCGICGRKCPANAIAVDRAAGTWTIERMRCIQCGCCVDECPKKCLDMDRPYTTPDTTKTVDVVEVPKQEKKPAAPAAGAAAPADGGLKCDKDVCVFCGLCAR
;
A
#
# COMPACT_ATOMS: atom_id res chain seq x y z
N MET A 1 46.58 -26.32 1.69
CA MET A 1 45.70 -27.15 2.55
C MET A 1 44.23 -26.71 2.61
N ALA A 2 43.78 -25.88 1.65
CA ALA A 2 42.37 -25.39 1.61
C ALA A 2 41.40 -26.36 0.93
N THR A 3 41.87 -27.24 0.05
CA THR A 3 41.09 -28.18 -0.76
C THR A 3 40.29 -29.21 0.03
N PHE A 4 40.83 -29.66 1.17
CA PHE A 4 40.10 -30.60 2.02
C PHE A 4 38.88 -30.02 2.76
N LYS A 5 38.83 -28.71 2.98
CA LYS A 5 37.66 -28.07 3.61
C LYS A 5 36.44 -28.11 2.69
N ILE A 6 36.61 -27.87 1.39
CA ILE A 6 35.56 -27.91 0.38
C ILE A 6 35.00 -29.33 0.23
N GLY A 7 35.87 -30.33 0.14
CA GLY A 7 35.46 -31.74 0.07
C GLY A 7 34.59 -32.15 1.25
N LYS A 8 34.95 -31.74 2.46
CA LYS A 8 34.18 -32.02 3.68
C LYS A 8 32.80 -31.36 3.68
N VAL A 9 32.69 -30.13 3.13
CA VAL A 9 31.42 -29.43 2.98
C VAL A 9 30.55 -30.12 1.95
N LEU A 10 31.11 -30.55 0.82
CA LEU A 10 30.40 -31.28 -0.23
C LEU A 10 29.84 -32.61 0.27
N MET A 11 30.67 -33.41 0.96
CA MET A 11 30.23 -34.67 1.55
C MET A 11 29.13 -34.44 2.59
N LYS A 12 29.24 -33.42 3.42
CA LYS A 12 28.20 -33.08 4.40
C LYS A 12 26.90 -32.60 3.73
N SER A 13 26.97 -31.90 2.59
CA SER A 13 25.78 -31.44 1.89
C SER A 13 25.05 -32.59 1.14
N LEU A 14 25.77 -33.61 0.72
CA LEU A 14 25.20 -34.78 0.05
C LEU A 14 24.23 -35.57 0.95
N PHE A 15 24.53 -35.64 2.24
CA PHE A 15 23.70 -36.37 3.22
C PHE A 15 22.73 -35.47 4.02
N LYS A 16 22.71 -34.13 3.77
CA LYS A 16 21.74 -33.24 4.37
C LYS A 16 20.46 -33.17 3.56
N LYS A 17 19.35 -32.97 4.27
CA LYS A 17 18.10 -32.60 3.60
C LYS A 17 18.30 -31.30 2.81
N PRO A 18 17.72 -31.20 1.60
CA PRO A 18 17.80 -29.98 0.79
C PRO A 18 17.25 -28.79 1.57
N ALA A 19 17.91 -27.65 1.43
CA ALA A 19 17.47 -26.40 2.06
C ALA A 19 16.26 -25.77 1.35
N THR A 20 15.98 -26.24 0.13
CA THR A 20 14.86 -25.79 -0.69
C THR A 20 13.57 -26.51 -0.34
N LYS A 21 12.46 -25.79 -0.30
CA LYS A 21 11.12 -26.36 -0.16
C LYS A 21 10.59 -26.76 -1.54
N MET A 22 9.87 -27.86 -1.62
CA MET A 22 9.25 -28.33 -2.86
C MET A 22 7.91 -27.58 -3.09
N TYR A 23 8.01 -26.32 -3.45
CA TYR A 23 6.84 -25.55 -3.87
C TYR A 23 6.44 -26.00 -5.31
N PRO A 24 5.14 -26.16 -5.65
CA PRO A 24 3.93 -25.82 -4.86
C PRO A 24 3.39 -26.98 -3.98
N VAL A 25 4.06 -28.14 -3.94
CA VAL A 25 3.59 -29.33 -3.19
C VAL A 25 3.54 -29.04 -1.68
N ILE A 26 4.55 -28.35 -1.19
CA ILE A 26 4.59 -27.90 0.20
C ILE A 26 4.39 -26.38 0.21
N PRO A 27 3.22 -25.89 0.65
CA PRO A 27 2.96 -24.46 0.71
C PRO A 27 3.90 -23.77 1.68
N ASN A 28 4.26 -22.53 1.37
CA ASN A 28 5.04 -21.71 2.29
C ASN A 28 4.15 -21.19 3.42
N GLU A 29 4.67 -21.27 4.63
CA GLU A 29 4.09 -20.58 5.77
C GLU A 29 4.48 -19.10 5.70
N PHE A 30 3.49 -18.23 5.66
CA PHE A 30 3.73 -16.79 5.61
C PHE A 30 3.99 -16.23 7.01
N GLN A 31 5.03 -15.43 7.14
CA GLN A 31 5.35 -14.74 8.37
C GLN A 31 4.31 -13.64 8.66
N GLU A 32 4.17 -13.23 9.91
CA GLU A 32 3.20 -12.18 10.31
C GLU A 32 3.40 -10.85 9.57
N ARG A 33 4.64 -10.51 9.23
CA ARG A 33 5.00 -9.29 8.51
C ARG A 33 4.99 -9.42 6.99
N THR A 34 4.55 -10.55 6.46
CA THR A 34 4.50 -10.74 5.01
C THR A 34 3.46 -9.80 4.40
N ARG A 35 3.90 -9.05 3.41
CA ARG A 35 3.03 -8.20 2.59
C ARG A 35 2.57 -9.00 1.39
N GLY A 36 1.31 -9.40 1.40
CA GLY A 36 0.69 -10.13 0.30
C GLY A 36 -0.27 -9.26 -0.50
N GLN A 37 -1.42 -9.79 -0.81
CA GLN A 37 -2.41 -9.05 -1.61
C GLN A 37 -3.20 -8.04 -0.78
N VAL A 38 -3.56 -6.92 -1.41
CA VAL A 38 -4.43 -5.91 -0.81
C VAL A 38 -5.89 -6.35 -0.95
N THR A 39 -6.61 -6.38 0.16
CA THR A 39 -8.05 -6.68 0.24
C THR A 39 -8.83 -5.46 0.69
N ILE A 40 -10.10 -5.38 0.32
CA ILE A 40 -10.99 -4.28 0.68
C ILE A 40 -12.23 -4.81 1.40
N GLU A 41 -12.54 -4.17 2.52
CA GLU A 41 -13.81 -4.35 3.21
C GLU A 41 -14.85 -3.40 2.61
N LYS A 42 -15.84 -3.99 1.94
CA LYS A 42 -16.82 -3.24 1.14
C LYS A 42 -17.69 -2.32 1.98
N GLU A 43 -18.06 -2.77 3.18
CA GLU A 43 -19.01 -2.08 4.06
C GLU A 43 -18.42 -0.81 4.68
N SER A 44 -17.13 -0.80 4.96
CA SER A 44 -16.44 0.32 5.60
C SER A 44 -15.93 1.37 4.61
N CYS A 45 -15.91 1.04 3.31
CA CYS A 45 -15.34 1.91 2.28
C CYS A 45 -16.30 3.04 1.87
N ILE A 46 -15.80 4.29 1.90
CA ILE A 46 -16.55 5.49 1.49
C ILE A 46 -16.19 5.99 0.09
N LEU A 47 -15.43 5.22 -0.68
CA LEU A 47 -14.99 5.59 -2.03
C LEU A 47 -14.29 6.97 -2.10
N CYS A 48 -13.51 7.34 -1.09
CA CYS A 48 -12.85 8.64 -1.04
C CYS A 48 -11.75 8.84 -2.11
N GLY A 49 -11.23 7.76 -2.70
CA GLY A 49 -10.22 7.77 -3.75
C GLY A 49 -8.80 8.13 -3.30
N ILE A 50 -8.54 8.23 -1.99
CA ILE A 50 -7.20 8.52 -1.46
C ILE A 50 -6.23 7.38 -1.80
N CYS A 51 -6.68 6.13 -1.67
CA CYS A 51 -5.88 4.95 -2.00
C CYS A 51 -5.37 4.93 -3.44
N GLY A 52 -6.18 5.38 -4.41
CA GLY A 52 -5.77 5.50 -5.81
C GLY A 52 -4.73 6.61 -6.01
N ARG A 53 -4.93 7.78 -5.38
CA ARG A 53 -4.00 8.92 -5.51
C ARG A 53 -2.65 8.68 -4.83
N LYS A 54 -2.65 7.91 -3.75
CA LYS A 54 -1.42 7.58 -2.99
C LYS A 54 -0.71 6.33 -3.51
N CYS A 55 -1.29 5.64 -4.48
CA CYS A 55 -0.67 4.46 -5.06
C CYS A 55 0.49 4.85 -6.00
N PRO A 56 1.74 4.51 -5.68
CA PRO A 56 2.89 4.87 -6.51
C PRO A 56 2.89 4.15 -7.87
N ALA A 57 2.27 2.98 -7.94
CA ALA A 57 2.16 2.18 -9.15
C ALA A 57 0.88 2.47 -9.96
N ASN A 58 0.00 3.36 -9.48
CA ASN A 58 -1.31 3.60 -10.10
C ASN A 58 -2.12 2.31 -10.36
N ALA A 59 -2.00 1.35 -9.44
CA ALA A 59 -2.67 0.05 -9.55
C ALA A 59 -4.14 0.09 -9.10
N ILE A 60 -4.57 1.14 -8.42
CA ILE A 60 -5.90 1.27 -7.85
C ILE A 60 -6.64 2.42 -8.55
N ALA A 61 -7.83 2.13 -9.05
CA ALA A 61 -8.75 3.13 -9.56
C ALA A 61 -10.06 3.09 -8.76
N VAL A 62 -10.62 4.26 -8.48
CA VAL A 62 -11.86 4.40 -7.71
C VAL A 62 -12.83 5.25 -8.51
N ASP A 63 -13.93 4.67 -8.93
CA ASP A 63 -15.01 5.38 -9.58
C ASP A 63 -16.16 5.61 -8.58
N ARG A 64 -16.34 6.89 -8.23
CA ARG A 64 -17.42 7.30 -7.31
C ARG A 64 -18.79 7.30 -7.95
N ALA A 65 -18.86 7.51 -9.27
CA ALA A 65 -20.10 7.54 -9.98
C ALA A 65 -20.68 6.12 -10.12
N ALA A 66 -19.84 5.20 -10.54
CA ALA A 66 -20.20 3.78 -10.64
C ALA A 66 -20.26 3.07 -9.27
N GLY A 67 -19.60 3.61 -8.25
CA GLY A 67 -19.49 2.94 -6.95
C GLY A 67 -18.50 1.77 -6.94
N THR A 68 -17.50 1.80 -7.83
CA THR A 68 -16.55 0.70 -8.01
C THR A 68 -15.17 1.05 -7.53
N TRP A 69 -14.55 0.08 -6.90
CA TRP A 69 -13.14 0.07 -6.56
C TRP A 69 -12.45 -1.02 -7.36
N THR A 70 -11.42 -0.66 -8.10
CA THR A 70 -10.70 -1.58 -8.97
C THR A 70 -9.24 -1.63 -8.62
N ILE A 71 -8.63 -2.83 -8.69
CA ILE A 71 -7.20 -3.02 -8.52
C ILE A 71 -6.62 -3.92 -9.61
N GLU A 72 -5.57 -3.45 -10.26
CA GLU A 72 -4.76 -4.26 -11.16
C GLU A 72 -3.72 -5.04 -10.34
N ARG A 73 -3.93 -6.33 -10.17
CA ARG A 73 -3.06 -7.17 -9.34
C ARG A 73 -1.62 -7.20 -9.80
N MET A 74 -1.39 -7.30 -11.11
CA MET A 74 -0.05 -7.37 -11.69
C MET A 74 0.72 -6.05 -11.64
N ARG A 75 0.04 -4.94 -11.38
CA ARG A 75 0.62 -3.61 -11.25
C ARG A 75 0.93 -3.25 -9.80
N CYS A 76 0.28 -3.94 -8.87
CA CYS A 76 0.44 -3.69 -7.45
C CYS A 76 1.82 -4.16 -6.96
N ILE A 77 2.62 -3.24 -6.41
CA ILE A 77 3.94 -3.53 -5.84
C ILE A 77 3.89 -3.91 -4.35
N GLN A 78 2.71 -4.11 -3.79
CA GLN A 78 2.49 -4.53 -2.40
C GLN A 78 3.20 -3.63 -1.35
N CYS A 79 3.26 -2.33 -1.63
CA CYS A 79 3.96 -1.38 -0.75
C CYS A 79 3.21 -1.04 0.54
N GLY A 80 1.88 -1.22 0.60
CA GLY A 80 1.05 -0.92 1.77
C GLY A 80 0.60 0.54 1.90
N CYS A 81 1.08 1.48 1.07
CA CYS A 81 0.70 2.90 1.18
C CYS A 81 -0.81 3.15 1.15
N CYS A 82 -1.57 2.36 0.39
CA CYS A 82 -3.02 2.48 0.33
C CYS A 82 -3.71 2.07 1.64
N VAL A 83 -3.13 1.12 2.37
CA VAL A 83 -3.62 0.66 3.68
C VAL A 83 -3.33 1.71 4.74
N ASP A 84 -2.09 2.21 4.78
CA ASP A 84 -1.64 3.20 5.78
C ASP A 84 -2.41 4.52 5.65
N GLU A 85 -2.66 4.99 4.41
CA GLU A 85 -3.32 6.25 4.10
C GLU A 85 -4.86 6.17 4.12
N CYS A 86 -5.42 5.02 4.38
CA CYS A 86 -6.88 4.84 4.39
C CYS A 86 -7.51 5.42 5.66
N PRO A 87 -8.34 6.49 5.59
CA PRO A 87 -8.93 7.12 6.77
C PRO A 87 -9.95 6.22 7.47
N LYS A 88 -10.55 5.28 6.73
CA LYS A 88 -11.52 4.34 7.26
C LYS A 88 -10.93 2.98 7.59
N LYS A 89 -9.62 2.78 7.30
CA LYS A 89 -8.93 1.50 7.49
C LYS A 89 -9.70 0.30 6.92
N CYS A 90 -10.35 0.53 5.77
CA CYS A 90 -11.12 -0.50 5.07
C CYS A 90 -10.27 -1.33 4.11
N LEU A 91 -8.99 -1.03 4.00
CA LEU A 91 -8.03 -1.81 3.23
C LEU A 91 -7.15 -2.57 4.20
N ASP A 92 -6.96 -3.85 3.92
CA ASP A 92 -6.05 -4.70 4.66
C ASP A 92 -5.08 -5.39 3.71
N MET A 93 -4.03 -5.95 4.26
CA MET A 93 -3.02 -6.65 3.50
C MET A 93 -2.93 -8.10 3.95
N ASP A 94 -3.54 -8.97 3.16
CA ASP A 94 -3.49 -10.41 3.38
C ASP A 94 -2.08 -10.96 3.20
N ARG A 95 -1.75 -12.02 3.92
CA ARG A 95 -0.45 -12.67 3.86
C ARG A 95 -0.19 -13.43 2.55
N PRO A 96 -1.18 -14.15 1.99
CA PRO A 96 -0.97 -14.88 0.74
C PRO A 96 -0.74 -13.91 -0.42
N TYR A 97 0.17 -14.31 -1.31
CA TYR A 97 0.40 -13.58 -2.57
C TYR A 97 -0.74 -13.82 -3.55
N THR A 98 -0.88 -12.89 -4.48
CA THR A 98 -1.77 -13.08 -5.62
C THR A 98 -1.36 -14.33 -6.40
N THR A 99 -2.31 -15.13 -6.81
CA THR A 99 -2.05 -16.30 -7.65
C THR A 99 -1.40 -15.88 -8.96
N PRO A 100 -0.31 -16.55 -9.37
CA PRO A 100 0.32 -16.23 -10.65
C PRO A 100 -0.63 -16.58 -11.79
N ASP A 101 -0.81 -15.67 -12.72
CA ASP A 101 -1.60 -15.85 -13.93
C ASP A 101 -0.82 -15.32 -15.13
N THR A 102 -1.12 -15.83 -16.30
CA THR A 102 -0.56 -15.39 -17.58
C THR A 102 -1.28 -14.15 -18.14
N THR A 103 -2.49 -13.92 -17.70
CA THR A 103 -3.34 -12.77 -18.07
C THR A 103 -3.33 -11.70 -16.98
N LYS A 104 -3.46 -10.43 -17.39
CA LYS A 104 -3.59 -9.33 -16.43
C LYS A 104 -4.96 -9.40 -15.76
N THR A 105 -4.96 -9.74 -14.49
CA THR A 105 -6.20 -9.76 -13.69
C THR A 105 -6.48 -8.39 -13.09
N VAL A 106 -7.70 -7.93 -13.28
CA VAL A 106 -8.24 -6.70 -12.69
C VAL A 106 -9.41 -7.10 -11.82
N ASP A 107 -9.28 -6.87 -10.52
CA ASP A 107 -10.37 -7.14 -9.59
C ASP A 107 -11.24 -5.89 -9.48
N VAL A 108 -12.51 -6.05 -9.77
CA VAL A 108 -13.53 -5.01 -9.65
C VAL A 108 -14.42 -5.35 -8.47
N VAL A 109 -14.47 -4.46 -7.50
CA VAL A 109 -15.27 -4.61 -6.29
C VAL A 109 -16.32 -3.51 -6.25
N GLU A 110 -17.58 -3.89 -6.26
CA GLU A 110 -18.69 -2.96 -6.06
C GLU A 110 -18.82 -2.66 -4.57
N VAL A 111 -18.75 -1.37 -4.25
CA VAL A 111 -18.91 -0.87 -2.89
C VAL A 111 -20.29 -0.26 -2.78
N PRO A 112 -21.14 -0.71 -1.83
CA PRO A 112 -22.45 -0.11 -1.63
C PRO A 112 -22.29 1.38 -1.33
N LYS A 113 -22.97 2.24 -2.08
CA LYS A 113 -23.00 3.69 -1.81
C LYS A 113 -23.58 3.90 -0.43
N GLN A 114 -22.73 4.16 0.54
CA GLN A 114 -23.20 4.69 1.81
C GLN A 114 -23.75 6.08 1.50
N GLU A 115 -25.06 6.24 1.66
CA GLU A 115 -25.66 7.56 1.66
C GLU A 115 -24.93 8.41 2.68
N LYS A 116 -24.34 9.52 2.20
CA LYS A 116 -23.66 10.48 3.05
C LYS A 116 -24.68 10.94 4.09
N LYS A 117 -24.54 10.47 5.32
CA LYS A 117 -25.08 11.19 6.45
C LYS A 117 -24.58 12.63 6.29
N PRO A 118 -25.45 13.63 6.18
CA PRO A 118 -25.01 15.01 5.96
C PRO A 118 -24.04 15.31 7.11
N ALA A 119 -22.81 15.65 6.75
CA ALA A 119 -21.84 16.16 7.71
C ALA A 119 -22.52 17.39 8.34
N ALA A 120 -22.70 17.36 9.66
CA ALA A 120 -23.12 18.53 10.41
C ALA A 120 -22.21 19.70 9.97
N PRO A 121 -22.75 20.89 9.71
CA PRO A 121 -21.95 22.02 9.31
C PRO A 121 -20.93 22.26 10.41
N ALA A 122 -19.65 22.11 10.09
CA ALA A 122 -18.58 22.55 10.94
C ALA A 122 -18.82 24.04 11.18
N ALA A 123 -19.18 24.38 12.41
CA ALA A 123 -19.36 25.74 12.87
C ALA A 123 -18.11 26.54 12.46
N GLY A 124 -18.37 27.64 11.79
CA GLY A 124 -17.36 28.51 11.20
C GLY A 124 -16.22 28.83 12.16
N ALA A 125 -15.04 28.41 11.79
CA ALA A 125 -13.84 29.13 12.13
C ALA A 125 -13.64 30.12 11.00
N ALA A 126 -14.07 31.36 11.23
CA ALA A 126 -13.71 32.51 10.43
C ALA A 126 -12.19 32.53 10.32
N ALA A 127 -11.67 32.39 9.11
CA ALA A 127 -10.29 32.65 8.85
C ALA A 127 -10.03 34.14 9.15
N PRO A 128 -9.06 34.50 9.95
CA PRO A 128 -8.63 35.87 10.01
C PRO A 128 -7.99 36.21 8.67
N ALA A 129 -8.65 37.07 7.94
CA ALA A 129 -8.06 37.80 6.82
C ALA A 129 -7.04 38.77 7.39
N ASP A 130 -5.81 38.32 7.52
CA ASP A 130 -4.60 39.12 7.56
C ASP A 130 -3.38 38.18 7.71
N GLY A 131 -3.05 37.49 6.64
CA GLY A 131 -1.90 36.60 6.56
C GLY A 131 -0.69 37.25 5.90
N GLY A 132 -0.31 38.46 6.35
CA GLY A 132 1.01 38.95 6.07
C GLY A 132 2.02 38.06 6.78
N LEU A 133 2.77 37.26 6.02
CA LEU A 133 3.95 36.56 6.52
C LEU A 133 4.93 37.56 7.14
N LYS A 134 4.90 37.72 8.46
CA LYS A 134 5.92 38.45 9.20
C LYS A 134 7.16 37.57 9.26
N CYS A 135 8.07 37.79 8.32
CA CYS A 135 9.40 37.24 8.40
C CYS A 135 10.20 38.04 9.43
N ASP A 136 10.52 37.44 10.56
CA ASP A 136 11.51 37.99 11.48
C ASP A 136 12.86 37.96 10.77
N LYS A 137 13.44 39.17 10.59
CA LYS A 137 14.68 39.36 9.85
C LYS A 137 15.88 38.67 10.47
N ASP A 138 15.79 38.30 11.75
CA ASP A 138 16.87 37.69 12.51
C ASP A 138 16.92 36.14 12.39
N VAL A 139 15.90 35.53 11.81
CA VAL A 139 15.81 34.05 11.69
C VAL A 139 15.78 33.57 10.23
N CYS A 140 15.49 34.47 9.29
CA CYS A 140 15.37 34.07 7.87
C CYS A 140 16.70 34.22 7.14
N VAL A 141 17.55 33.21 7.19
CA VAL A 141 18.89 33.26 6.59
C VAL A 141 18.95 32.71 5.16
N PHE A 142 17.85 32.22 4.52
CA PHE A 142 18.17 31.35 3.41
C PHE A 142 17.33 31.31 2.14
N CYS A 143 16.41 32.13 1.82
CA CYS A 143 15.80 31.90 0.51
C CYS A 143 15.73 33.07 -0.47
N GLY A 144 16.04 34.30 -0.10
CA GLY A 144 16.08 35.43 -1.04
C GLY A 144 14.82 35.71 -1.87
N LEU A 145 13.75 34.94 -1.67
CA LEU A 145 12.53 34.98 -2.50
C LEU A 145 11.44 35.91 -1.97
N CYS A 146 11.60 36.45 -0.74
CA CYS A 146 10.57 37.29 -0.12
C CYS A 146 10.76 38.80 -0.40
N ALA A 147 11.71 39.19 -1.24
CA ALA A 147 12.04 40.58 -1.56
C ALA A 147 11.66 41.00 -2.97
N ARG A 148 10.51 40.55 -3.47
CA ARG A 148 9.89 41.09 -4.70
C ARG A 148 8.41 41.29 -4.49
#